data_5320cf4f4e24bd573bfa9334fed115b3
#
_entry.id   5320cf4f4e24bd573bfa9334fed115b3
#
_cell.length_a   1.000
_cell.length_b   1.000
_cell.length_c   1.000
_cell.angle_alpha   90.00
_cell.angle_beta   90.00
_cell.angle_gamma   90.00
#
_symmetry.space_group_name_H-M   'P 1'
#
loop_
_entity.id
_entity.type
_entity.pdbx_description
1 polymer ?
#
loop_
_entity_poly.entity_id
_entity_poly.type
_entity_poly.pdbx_seq_one_letter_code
_entity_poly.pdbx_strand_id
1 'polypeptide(L)'
;MKKILKGILLLSFIGLVYNYFIKADAEVVYGINVEGIQIDPIDMHLHTGTWEALTEPYKERYSERVPKAFRFLISSLLSSGLKTEGLLKQIDNAGIRRAGIFAVYSPDTTGIASNEFLYEQIKDHPDRMFGFYSIRTDHWNLNSEEELKKLEDDLIKYQGKGIKLAHAHQQMRLDDKRFDGIYDISERLGKPLYIHTGTSPNPYTRMEPPYVDPLYLEESIKKYPGAIFIMGHSGYDSFLVKLTYLDSCIELAKKYENVYIEPGALGSRKASEILP
;
A
#
# COMPACT_ATOMS: atom_id res chain seq x y z
N MET A 1 -26.45 -1.66 -35.56
CA MET A 1 -25.05 -1.59 -35.04
C MET A 1 -24.94 -1.05 -33.61
N LYS A 2 -25.38 0.19 -33.28
CA LYS A 2 -25.23 0.75 -31.90
C LYS A 2 -25.90 -0.07 -30.78
N LYS A 3 -27.04 -0.74 -31.02
CA LYS A 3 -27.72 -1.60 -30.02
C LYS A 3 -26.99 -2.92 -29.80
N ILE A 4 -26.42 -3.51 -30.85
CA ILE A 4 -25.62 -4.75 -30.76
C ILE A 4 -24.32 -4.50 -30.03
N LEU A 5 -23.64 -3.38 -30.30
CA LEU A 5 -22.39 -3.01 -29.61
C LEU A 5 -22.64 -2.76 -28.11
N LYS A 6 -23.76 -2.13 -27.74
CA LYS A 6 -24.16 -1.97 -26.33
C LYS A 6 -24.46 -3.30 -25.65
N GLY A 7 -25.07 -4.26 -26.34
CA GLY A 7 -25.31 -5.60 -25.82
C GLY A 7 -24.01 -6.38 -25.58
N ILE A 8 -23.08 -6.31 -26.51
CA ILE A 8 -21.75 -6.96 -26.38
C ILE A 8 -20.96 -6.35 -25.22
N LEU A 9 -20.94 -5.03 -25.09
CA LEU A 9 -20.29 -4.34 -23.96
C LEU A 9 -20.91 -4.71 -22.61
N LEU A 10 -22.23 -4.83 -22.55
CA LEU A 10 -22.92 -5.24 -21.33
C LEU A 10 -22.61 -6.70 -20.97
N LEU A 11 -22.62 -7.62 -21.93
CA LEU A 11 -22.28 -9.02 -21.72
C LEU A 11 -20.81 -9.20 -21.33
N SER A 12 -19.89 -8.45 -21.94
CA SER A 12 -18.47 -8.45 -21.56
C SER A 12 -18.26 -7.91 -20.16
N PHE A 13 -19.00 -6.87 -19.77
CA PHE A 13 -18.95 -6.30 -18.43
C PHE A 13 -19.56 -7.27 -17.39
N ILE A 14 -20.70 -7.89 -17.69
CA ILE A 14 -21.30 -8.93 -16.84
C ILE A 14 -20.36 -10.11 -16.71
N GLY A 15 -19.68 -10.54 -17.78
CA GLY A 15 -18.67 -11.58 -17.76
C GLY A 15 -17.45 -11.22 -16.92
N LEU A 16 -16.98 -9.97 -16.96
CA LEU A 16 -15.90 -9.45 -16.12
C LEU A 16 -16.32 -9.40 -14.65
N VAL A 17 -17.49 -8.89 -14.35
CA VAL A 17 -18.08 -8.86 -13.00
C VAL A 17 -18.29 -10.28 -12.48
N TYR A 18 -18.82 -11.19 -13.31
CA TYR A 18 -18.98 -12.60 -12.97
C TYR A 18 -17.64 -13.27 -12.65
N ASN A 19 -16.63 -13.11 -13.51
CA ASN A 19 -15.28 -13.65 -13.24
C ASN A 19 -14.62 -13.02 -12.00
N TYR A 20 -14.84 -11.75 -11.75
CA TYR A 20 -14.26 -11.06 -10.61
C TYR A 20 -14.95 -11.43 -9.28
N PHE A 21 -16.30 -11.57 -9.28
CA PHE A 21 -17.08 -11.78 -8.06
C PHE A 21 -17.58 -13.21 -7.84
N ILE A 22 -17.71 -14.02 -8.90
CA ILE A 22 -18.46 -15.29 -8.87
C ILE A 22 -17.60 -16.50 -9.26
N LYS A 23 -16.37 -16.31 -9.73
CA LYS A 23 -15.47 -17.45 -9.94
C LYS A 23 -15.12 -18.03 -8.57
N ALA A 24 -16.10 -18.78 -8.04
CA ALA A 24 -15.96 -19.62 -6.87
C ALA A 24 -15.38 -20.97 -7.31
N ASP A 25 -14.58 -21.60 -6.46
CA ASP A 25 -14.32 -23.05 -6.40
C ASP A 25 -13.33 -23.66 -7.41
N ALA A 26 -12.39 -22.89 -7.96
CA ALA A 26 -11.13 -23.53 -8.31
C ALA A 26 -10.32 -23.71 -7.03
N GLU A 27 -9.85 -24.92 -6.76
CA GLU A 27 -8.93 -25.16 -5.65
C GLU A 27 -7.76 -24.17 -5.74
N VAL A 28 -7.59 -23.34 -4.70
CA VAL A 28 -6.56 -22.32 -4.72
C VAL A 28 -5.21 -22.98 -4.55
N VAL A 29 -4.37 -22.91 -5.58
CA VAL A 29 -2.99 -23.36 -5.51
C VAL A 29 -2.14 -22.22 -4.98
N TYR A 30 -1.65 -22.38 -3.75
CA TYR A 30 -0.79 -21.39 -3.12
C TYR A 30 0.68 -21.59 -3.49
N GLY A 31 1.39 -20.46 -3.58
CA GLY A 31 2.81 -20.43 -3.86
C GLY A 31 3.16 -20.50 -5.35
N ILE A 32 4.43 -20.35 -5.61
CA ILE A 32 5.02 -20.44 -6.96
C ILE A 32 6.15 -21.43 -6.99
N ASN A 33 6.32 -22.11 -8.12
CA ASN A 33 7.48 -22.98 -8.35
C ASN A 33 8.51 -22.20 -9.18
N VAL A 34 9.69 -22.01 -8.61
CA VAL A 34 10.83 -21.38 -9.29
C VAL A 34 11.94 -22.41 -9.38
N GLU A 35 12.24 -22.89 -10.59
CA GLU A 35 13.30 -23.86 -10.84
C GLU A 35 13.21 -25.13 -9.97
N GLY A 36 12.00 -25.62 -9.70
CA GLY A 36 11.75 -26.79 -8.87
C GLY A 36 11.65 -26.52 -7.36
N ILE A 37 11.85 -25.27 -6.94
CA ILE A 37 11.72 -24.85 -5.54
C ILE A 37 10.33 -24.23 -5.34
N GLN A 38 9.56 -24.82 -4.42
CA GLN A 38 8.26 -24.24 -4.03
C GLN A 38 8.49 -23.07 -3.08
N ILE A 39 8.06 -21.87 -3.51
CA ILE A 39 8.10 -20.63 -2.72
C ILE A 39 6.69 -20.27 -2.29
N ASP A 40 6.50 -19.90 -1.03
CA ASP A 40 5.24 -19.37 -0.49
C ASP A 40 5.39 -17.83 -0.29
N PRO A 41 5.06 -17.03 -1.30
CA PRO A 41 5.28 -15.60 -1.25
C PRO A 41 4.31 -14.91 -0.30
N ILE A 42 4.76 -13.80 0.31
CA ILE A 42 3.95 -12.90 1.11
C ILE A 42 3.76 -11.61 0.32
N ASP A 43 2.53 -11.21 0.08
CA ASP A 43 2.25 -9.87 -0.46
C ASP A 43 2.41 -8.85 0.66
N MET A 44 3.35 -7.93 0.50
CA MET A 44 3.62 -6.90 1.51
C MET A 44 2.88 -5.58 1.23
N HIS A 45 2.00 -5.54 0.20
CA HIS A 45 1.45 -4.26 -0.27
C HIS A 45 -0.02 -4.32 -0.70
N LEU A 46 -0.92 -4.48 0.23
CA LEU A 46 -2.34 -4.30 -0.03
C LEU A 46 -2.92 -3.14 0.79
N HIS A 47 -3.93 -2.50 0.21
CA HIS A 47 -4.66 -1.41 0.85
C HIS A 47 -6.07 -1.84 1.21
N THR A 48 -6.54 -1.42 2.38
CA THR A 48 -7.95 -1.47 2.76
C THR A 48 -8.59 -0.09 2.66
N GLY A 49 -9.92 -0.02 2.68
CA GLY A 49 -10.65 1.24 2.64
C GLY A 49 -12.08 1.11 2.15
N THR A 50 -12.70 2.26 1.96
CA THR A 50 -14.03 2.37 1.33
C THR A 50 -14.04 3.55 0.36
N TRP A 51 -15.02 3.57 -0.54
CA TRP A 51 -15.23 4.71 -1.42
C TRP A 51 -15.45 6.02 -0.66
N GLU A 52 -16.21 5.96 0.43
CA GLU A 52 -16.55 7.12 1.26
C GLU A 52 -15.32 7.75 1.92
N ALA A 53 -14.32 6.92 2.23
CA ALA A 53 -13.07 7.32 2.87
C ALA A 53 -12.08 8.04 1.93
N LEU A 54 -12.30 7.97 0.62
CA LEU A 54 -11.46 8.64 -0.39
C LEU A 54 -11.78 10.14 -0.46
N THR A 55 -10.77 10.94 -0.82
CA THR A 55 -10.96 12.37 -1.13
C THR A 55 -11.76 12.55 -2.43
N GLU A 56 -12.51 13.66 -2.55
CA GLU A 56 -13.29 13.95 -3.76
C GLU A 56 -12.43 14.00 -5.04
N PRO A 57 -11.26 14.67 -5.08
CA PRO A 57 -10.40 14.65 -6.24
C PRO A 57 -9.94 13.24 -6.64
N TYR A 58 -9.71 12.37 -5.66
CA TYR A 58 -9.31 10.99 -5.93
C TYR A 58 -10.47 10.16 -6.48
N LYS A 59 -11.71 10.35 -5.97
CA LYS A 59 -12.94 9.75 -6.49
C LYS A 59 -13.21 10.16 -7.94
N GLU A 60 -13.08 11.44 -8.27
CA GLU A 60 -13.24 11.96 -9.62
C GLU A 60 -12.28 11.26 -10.59
N ARG A 61 -10.99 11.18 -10.26
CA ARG A 61 -9.98 10.52 -11.07
C ARG A 61 -10.28 9.03 -11.32
N TYR A 62 -10.77 8.31 -10.32
CA TYR A 62 -11.23 6.93 -10.52
C TYR A 62 -12.46 6.87 -11.43
N SER A 63 -13.40 7.78 -11.23
CA SER A 63 -14.63 7.84 -12.01
C SER A 63 -14.37 8.12 -13.50
N GLU A 64 -13.35 8.92 -13.81
CA GLU A 64 -12.96 9.20 -15.20
C GLU A 64 -12.50 7.97 -15.98
N ARG A 65 -11.90 6.99 -15.29
CA ARG A 65 -11.44 5.73 -15.89
C ARG A 65 -12.56 4.76 -16.24
N VAL A 66 -13.78 5.03 -15.78
CA VAL A 66 -14.95 4.16 -15.98
C VAL A 66 -15.95 4.85 -16.90
N PRO A 67 -16.49 4.13 -17.92
CA PRO A 67 -17.52 4.66 -18.80
C PRO A 67 -18.70 5.20 -17.99
N LYS A 68 -19.23 6.36 -18.38
CA LYS A 68 -20.29 7.09 -17.63
C LYS A 68 -21.46 6.20 -17.22
N ALA A 69 -21.86 5.26 -18.09
CA ALA A 69 -22.98 4.34 -17.85
C ALA A 69 -22.77 3.39 -16.66
N PHE A 70 -21.52 3.20 -16.20
CA PHE A 70 -21.18 2.25 -15.13
C PHE A 70 -20.63 2.93 -13.85
N ARG A 71 -20.55 4.26 -13.86
CA ARG A 71 -19.98 5.01 -12.70
C ARG A 71 -20.76 4.80 -11.40
N PHE A 72 -22.07 4.51 -11.49
CA PHE A 72 -22.88 4.22 -10.31
C PHE A 72 -22.47 2.94 -9.56
N LEU A 73 -21.72 2.04 -10.22
CA LEU A 73 -21.22 0.81 -9.60
C LEU A 73 -19.87 0.99 -8.91
N ILE A 74 -19.12 2.08 -9.18
CA ILE A 74 -17.75 2.25 -8.72
C ILE A 74 -17.65 2.17 -7.21
N SER A 75 -18.52 2.88 -6.49
CA SER A 75 -18.47 2.94 -5.02
C SER A 75 -18.61 1.56 -4.39
N SER A 76 -19.59 0.78 -4.88
CA SER A 76 -19.83 -0.57 -4.38
C SER A 76 -18.69 -1.52 -4.74
N LEU A 77 -18.22 -1.50 -5.99
CA LEU A 77 -17.16 -2.38 -6.46
C LEU A 77 -15.83 -2.11 -5.75
N LEU A 78 -15.45 -0.83 -5.63
CA LEU A 78 -14.21 -0.46 -4.96
C LEU A 78 -14.27 -0.80 -3.48
N SER A 79 -15.36 -0.42 -2.80
CA SER A 79 -15.52 -0.73 -1.37
C SER A 79 -15.53 -2.23 -1.10
N SER A 80 -16.19 -3.05 -1.95
CA SER A 80 -16.16 -4.51 -1.77
C SER A 80 -14.77 -5.10 -2.01
N GLY A 81 -14.02 -4.59 -2.98
CA GLY A 81 -12.65 -5.06 -3.26
C GLY A 81 -11.65 -4.73 -2.16
N LEU A 82 -11.88 -3.67 -1.39
CA LEU A 82 -10.98 -3.19 -0.33
C LEU A 82 -11.36 -3.67 1.08
N LYS A 83 -12.42 -4.45 1.22
CA LYS A 83 -12.84 -5.08 2.49
C LYS A 83 -12.38 -6.53 2.57
N THR A 84 -12.56 -7.14 3.73
CA THR A 84 -12.11 -8.50 4.08
C THR A 84 -12.25 -9.52 2.95
N GLU A 85 -13.49 -9.75 2.48
CA GLU A 85 -13.77 -10.74 1.43
C GLU A 85 -13.07 -10.41 0.10
N GLY A 86 -13.01 -9.13 -0.26
CA GLY A 86 -12.33 -8.67 -1.46
C GLY A 86 -10.83 -8.84 -1.38
N LEU A 87 -10.23 -8.56 -0.23
CA LEU A 87 -8.80 -8.74 0.03
C LEU A 87 -8.44 -10.23 -0.02
N LEU A 88 -9.18 -11.09 0.68
CA LEU A 88 -8.98 -12.54 0.63
C LEU A 88 -9.06 -13.08 -0.80
N LYS A 89 -10.07 -12.66 -1.55
CA LYS A 89 -10.22 -13.06 -2.95
C LYS A 89 -9.05 -12.62 -3.83
N GLN A 90 -8.50 -11.42 -3.61
CA GLN A 90 -7.35 -10.93 -4.36
C GLN A 90 -6.11 -11.80 -4.11
N ILE A 91 -5.80 -12.09 -2.85
CA ILE A 91 -4.63 -12.93 -2.51
C ILE A 91 -4.84 -14.38 -2.95
N ASP A 92 -6.04 -14.93 -2.86
CA ASP A 92 -6.36 -16.27 -3.37
C ASP A 92 -6.21 -16.36 -4.88
N ASN A 93 -6.73 -15.38 -5.63
CA ASN A 93 -6.57 -15.32 -7.08
C ASN A 93 -5.10 -15.21 -7.53
N ALA A 94 -4.26 -14.64 -6.69
CA ALA A 94 -2.82 -14.51 -6.93
C ALA A 94 -2.02 -15.73 -6.43
N GLY A 95 -2.66 -16.73 -5.80
CA GLY A 95 -1.97 -17.86 -5.18
C GLY A 95 -1.12 -17.48 -3.97
N ILE A 96 -1.46 -16.37 -3.31
CA ILE A 96 -0.73 -15.83 -2.16
C ILE A 96 -1.45 -16.23 -0.88
N ARG A 97 -0.71 -16.84 0.04
CA ARG A 97 -1.28 -17.31 1.30
C ARG A 97 -1.47 -16.18 2.32
N ARG A 98 -0.53 -15.25 2.39
CA ARG A 98 -0.51 -14.21 3.41
C ARG A 98 -0.22 -12.83 2.83
N ALA A 99 -0.87 -11.80 3.37
CA ALA A 99 -0.63 -10.43 2.93
C ALA A 99 -0.57 -9.42 4.09
N GLY A 100 0.27 -8.41 3.90
CA GLY A 100 0.33 -7.18 4.70
C GLY A 100 -0.68 -6.15 4.19
N ILE A 101 -1.55 -5.68 5.08
CA ILE A 101 -2.60 -4.72 4.75
C ILE A 101 -2.27 -3.39 5.41
N PHE A 102 -2.43 -2.29 4.69
CA PHE A 102 -2.06 -0.96 5.15
C PHE A 102 -3.25 -0.13 5.61
N ALA A 103 -3.11 0.46 6.81
CA ALA A 103 -3.84 1.68 7.16
C ALA A 103 -3.24 2.89 6.40
N VAL A 104 -4.06 3.90 6.18
CA VAL A 104 -3.66 5.12 5.46
C VAL A 104 -4.23 6.36 6.17
N TYR A 105 -3.38 7.34 6.40
CA TYR A 105 -3.77 8.67 6.87
C TYR A 105 -3.19 9.72 5.92
N SER A 106 -3.95 10.03 4.86
CA SER A 106 -3.56 10.99 3.82
C SER A 106 -4.78 11.81 3.39
N PRO A 107 -5.35 12.61 4.32
CA PRO A 107 -6.63 13.29 4.13
C PRO A 107 -6.64 14.27 2.95
N ASP A 108 -5.49 14.85 2.62
CA ASP A 108 -5.37 15.84 1.56
C ASP A 108 -5.10 15.23 0.18
N THR A 109 -4.81 13.92 0.11
CA THR A 109 -4.44 13.27 -1.15
C THR A 109 -5.32 12.08 -1.49
N THR A 110 -5.23 10.98 -0.74
CA THR A 110 -5.98 9.74 -1.02
C THR A 110 -7.21 9.56 -0.16
N GLY A 111 -7.12 9.92 1.11
CA GLY A 111 -8.17 9.71 2.11
C GLY A 111 -7.67 9.01 3.37
N ILE A 112 -8.58 8.48 4.16
CA ILE A 112 -8.28 7.85 5.44
C ILE A 112 -8.88 6.44 5.50
N ALA A 113 -8.02 5.42 5.69
CA ALA A 113 -8.39 4.11 6.19
C ALA A 113 -7.70 3.94 7.55
N SER A 114 -8.43 4.14 8.64
CA SER A 114 -7.85 4.21 9.98
C SER A 114 -7.30 2.86 10.48
N ASN A 115 -6.46 2.93 11.51
CA ASN A 115 -5.92 1.73 12.18
C ASN A 115 -7.04 0.83 12.71
N GLU A 116 -8.05 1.41 13.32
CA GLU A 116 -9.23 0.67 13.79
C GLU A 116 -10.00 0.01 12.65
N PHE A 117 -10.23 0.76 11.53
CA PHE A 117 -10.88 0.19 10.36
C PHE A 117 -10.09 -0.98 9.79
N LEU A 118 -8.76 -0.84 9.65
CA LEU A 118 -7.90 -1.94 9.21
C LEU A 118 -8.04 -3.15 10.12
N TYR A 119 -7.95 -2.96 11.44
CA TYR A 119 -8.08 -4.06 12.41
C TYR A 119 -9.41 -4.81 12.22
N GLU A 120 -10.53 -4.10 12.09
CA GLU A 120 -11.83 -4.71 11.86
C GLU A 120 -11.91 -5.52 10.56
N GLN A 121 -11.10 -5.19 9.55
CA GLN A 121 -11.06 -5.96 8.31
C GLN A 121 -10.26 -7.27 8.43
N ILE A 122 -9.25 -7.33 9.30
CA ILE A 122 -8.29 -8.45 9.31
C ILE A 122 -8.36 -9.34 10.56
N LYS A 123 -9.01 -8.90 11.65
CA LYS A 123 -8.97 -9.56 12.96
C LYS A 123 -9.42 -11.02 12.96
N ASP A 124 -10.35 -11.39 12.08
CA ASP A 124 -10.91 -12.74 11.98
C ASP A 124 -10.10 -13.66 11.05
N HIS A 125 -9.02 -13.14 10.42
CA HIS A 125 -8.15 -13.87 9.50
C HIS A 125 -6.65 -13.66 9.79
N PRO A 126 -6.17 -13.87 11.04
CA PRO A 126 -4.79 -13.57 11.45
C PRO A 126 -3.73 -14.46 10.80
N ASP A 127 -4.14 -15.62 10.30
CA ASP A 127 -3.32 -16.56 9.51
C ASP A 127 -3.14 -16.12 8.04
N ARG A 128 -4.01 -15.24 7.54
CA ARG A 128 -4.05 -14.77 6.15
C ARG A 128 -3.62 -13.32 5.99
N MET A 129 -3.98 -12.45 6.93
CA MET A 129 -3.75 -11.01 6.84
C MET A 129 -3.14 -10.46 8.13
N PHE A 130 -2.24 -9.47 7.96
CA PHE A 130 -1.63 -8.77 9.09
C PHE A 130 -1.52 -7.27 8.79
N GLY A 131 -1.64 -6.44 9.85
CA GLY A 131 -1.75 -4.99 9.70
C GLY A 131 -0.41 -4.26 9.81
N PHE A 132 -0.19 -3.30 8.91
CA PHE A 132 0.74 -2.19 9.06
C PHE A 132 -0.07 -0.94 9.41
N TYR A 133 0.13 -0.44 10.60
CA TYR A 133 -0.62 0.73 11.07
C TYR A 133 0.09 2.03 10.69
N SER A 134 -0.67 3.10 10.63
CA SER A 134 -0.17 4.40 10.17
C SER A 134 -0.49 5.49 11.18
N ILE A 135 0.01 6.69 10.94
CA ILE A 135 -0.12 7.84 11.82
C ILE A 135 -0.69 9.05 11.08
N ARG A 136 -1.49 9.83 11.78
CA ARG A 136 -1.96 11.13 11.31
C ARG A 136 -0.87 12.18 11.43
N THR A 137 -0.56 12.86 10.34
CA THR A 137 0.46 13.92 10.31
C THR A 137 -0.12 15.30 10.01
N ASP A 138 -1.36 15.38 9.53
CA ASP A 138 -2.06 16.62 9.22
C ASP A 138 -2.33 17.49 10.46
N HIS A 139 -2.40 16.91 11.66
CA HIS A 139 -2.54 17.61 12.94
C HIS A 139 -1.24 17.69 13.75
N TRP A 140 -0.12 17.30 13.21
CA TRP A 140 1.12 17.05 13.96
C TRP A 140 1.69 18.30 14.66
N ASN A 141 1.51 19.47 14.09
CA ASN A 141 1.94 20.71 14.72
C ASN A 141 1.19 21.04 16.03
N LEU A 142 0.02 20.43 16.22
CA LEU A 142 -0.84 20.64 17.38
C LEU A 142 -0.74 19.51 18.41
N ASN A 143 -0.60 18.25 17.97
CA ASN A 143 -0.76 17.06 18.81
C ASN A 143 0.22 15.92 18.47
N SER A 144 1.49 16.20 18.15
CA SER A 144 2.44 15.14 17.74
C SER A 144 2.64 14.05 18.80
N GLU A 145 2.74 14.40 20.07
CA GLU A 145 2.91 13.44 21.17
C GLU A 145 1.67 12.55 21.33
N GLU A 146 0.48 13.11 21.18
CA GLU A 146 -0.77 12.35 21.25
C GLU A 146 -0.91 11.37 20.09
N GLU A 147 -0.57 11.79 18.87
CA GLU A 147 -0.59 10.92 17.69
C GLU A 147 0.47 9.81 17.77
N LEU A 148 1.66 10.09 18.29
CA LEU A 148 2.70 9.09 18.54
C LEU A 148 2.24 8.05 19.59
N LYS A 149 1.69 8.54 20.70
CA LYS A 149 1.12 7.65 21.72
C LYS A 149 -0.01 6.80 21.15
N LYS A 150 -0.90 7.39 20.37
CA LYS A 150 -1.98 6.66 19.72
C LYS A 150 -1.47 5.57 18.77
N LEU A 151 -0.43 5.85 17.97
CA LEU A 151 0.20 4.85 17.11
C LEU A 151 0.75 3.68 17.94
N GLU A 152 1.47 3.97 19.03
CA GLU A 152 2.03 2.95 19.91
C GLU A 152 0.93 2.10 20.57
N ASP A 153 -0.12 2.75 21.10
CA ASP A 153 -1.28 2.07 21.68
C ASP A 153 -2.00 1.19 20.63
N ASP A 154 -2.18 1.67 19.40
CA ASP A 154 -2.81 0.92 18.31
C ASP A 154 -1.95 -0.30 17.89
N LEU A 155 -0.62 -0.14 17.79
CA LEU A 155 0.30 -1.24 17.48
C LEU A 155 0.23 -2.37 18.52
N ILE A 156 0.08 -2.03 19.79
CA ILE A 156 -0.03 -2.99 20.88
C ILE A 156 -1.43 -3.61 20.89
N LYS A 157 -2.46 -2.77 20.93
CA LYS A 157 -3.88 -3.18 21.05
C LYS A 157 -4.31 -4.09 19.91
N TYR A 158 -3.94 -3.73 18.68
CA TYR A 158 -4.34 -4.43 17.47
C TYR A 158 -3.27 -5.40 16.94
N GLN A 159 -2.24 -5.68 17.74
CA GLN A 159 -1.14 -6.60 17.42
C GLN A 159 -0.48 -6.32 16.06
N GLY A 160 -0.27 -5.03 15.74
CA GLY A 160 0.33 -4.57 14.50
C GLY A 160 1.67 -5.24 14.20
N LYS A 161 1.89 -5.56 12.92
CA LYS A 161 3.14 -6.21 12.47
C LYS A 161 4.15 -5.21 11.93
N GLY A 162 3.74 -3.97 11.66
CA GLY A 162 4.62 -2.91 11.21
C GLY A 162 3.91 -1.56 11.15
N ILE A 163 4.64 -0.57 10.70
CA ILE A 163 4.21 0.83 10.56
C ILE A 163 4.26 1.21 9.08
N LYS A 164 3.17 1.78 8.55
CA LYS A 164 3.11 2.31 7.18
C LYS A 164 3.29 3.82 7.18
N LEU A 165 4.29 4.30 6.45
CA LEU A 165 4.52 5.72 6.16
C LEU A 165 4.42 5.99 4.66
N ALA A 166 3.86 7.13 4.30
CA ALA A 166 3.69 7.54 2.91
C ALA A 166 3.95 9.06 2.77
N HIS A 167 5.19 9.46 2.97
CA HIS A 167 5.65 10.86 3.08
C HIS A 167 5.14 11.76 1.95
N ALA A 168 5.20 11.28 0.70
CA ALA A 168 4.66 12.00 -0.46
C ALA A 168 3.16 12.27 -0.34
N HIS A 169 2.39 11.29 0.15
CA HIS A 169 0.94 11.39 0.37
C HIS A 169 0.60 12.23 1.62
N GLN A 170 1.42 12.11 2.66
CA GLN A 170 1.29 12.86 3.91
C GLN A 170 1.87 14.28 3.79
N GLN A 171 2.44 14.63 2.63
CA GLN A 171 3.06 15.91 2.30
C GLN A 171 4.19 16.33 3.26
N MET A 172 4.91 15.35 3.78
CA MET A 172 6.02 15.52 4.70
C MET A 172 7.33 14.99 4.13
N ARG A 173 8.43 15.66 4.39
CA ARG A 173 9.75 15.27 3.90
C ARG A 173 10.22 13.99 4.60
N LEU A 174 10.99 13.18 3.89
CA LEU A 174 11.61 11.95 4.42
C LEU A 174 12.63 12.24 5.55
N ASP A 175 13.29 13.41 5.53
CA ASP A 175 14.25 13.86 6.54
C ASP A 175 13.63 14.72 7.66
N ASP A 176 12.31 14.77 7.76
CA ASP A 176 11.63 15.55 8.79
C ASP A 176 11.81 14.90 10.16
N LYS A 177 12.47 15.62 11.08
CA LYS A 177 12.84 15.12 12.42
C LYS A 177 11.66 14.80 13.31
N ARG A 178 10.45 15.24 12.95
CA ARG A 178 9.24 14.87 13.68
C ARG A 178 8.94 13.38 13.58
N PHE A 179 9.44 12.68 12.53
CA PHE A 179 9.35 11.22 12.39
C PHE A 179 10.25 10.45 13.35
N ASP A 180 11.20 11.09 14.01
CA ASP A 180 12.10 10.44 14.96
C ASP A 180 11.35 9.65 16.05
N GLY A 181 10.23 10.17 16.54
CA GLY A 181 9.38 9.45 17.50
C GLY A 181 8.78 8.15 16.96
N ILE A 182 8.49 8.08 15.64
CA ILE A 182 7.99 6.86 14.99
C ILE A 182 9.12 5.84 14.85
N TYR A 183 10.31 6.29 14.49
CA TYR A 183 11.48 5.41 14.37
C TYR A 183 11.88 4.83 15.73
N ASP A 184 11.78 5.62 16.82
CA ASP A 184 11.95 5.15 18.20
C ASP A 184 10.91 4.07 18.58
N ILE A 185 9.63 4.29 18.27
CA ILE A 185 8.57 3.29 18.49
C ILE A 185 8.85 2.01 17.69
N SER A 186 9.25 2.14 16.41
CA SER A 186 9.64 1.00 15.56
C SER A 186 10.74 0.17 16.18
N GLU A 187 11.82 0.82 16.61
CA GLU A 187 12.99 0.17 17.23
C GLU A 187 12.61 -0.52 18.54
N ARG A 188 11.96 0.18 19.47
CA ARG A 188 11.54 -0.35 20.79
C ARG A 188 10.58 -1.52 20.69
N LEU A 189 9.64 -1.48 19.76
CA LEU A 189 8.63 -2.52 19.60
C LEU A 189 9.04 -3.60 18.59
N GLY A 190 10.16 -3.47 17.90
CA GLY A 190 10.60 -4.37 16.84
C GLY A 190 9.61 -4.43 15.68
N LYS A 191 8.99 -3.29 15.31
CA LYS A 191 7.99 -3.21 14.24
C LYS A 191 8.62 -2.57 13.01
N PRO A 192 8.75 -3.28 11.86
CA PRO A 192 9.33 -2.71 10.65
C PRO A 192 8.51 -1.52 10.14
N LEU A 193 9.22 -0.59 9.52
CA LEU A 193 8.68 0.57 8.84
C LEU A 193 8.55 0.25 7.35
N TYR A 194 7.35 0.27 6.81
CA TYR A 194 7.13 0.25 5.37
C TYR A 194 6.97 1.68 4.88
N ILE A 195 7.93 2.18 4.15
CA ILE A 195 8.00 3.56 3.68
C ILE A 195 7.79 3.61 2.18
N HIS A 196 6.76 4.36 1.74
CA HIS A 196 6.55 4.64 0.32
C HIS A 196 7.73 5.46 -0.22
N THR A 197 8.42 4.95 -1.23
CA THR A 197 9.48 5.64 -1.96
C THR A 197 9.13 5.75 -3.43
N GLY A 198 9.73 6.70 -4.13
CA GLY A 198 9.33 7.04 -5.49
C GLY A 198 8.04 7.87 -5.56
N THR A 199 7.61 8.19 -6.79
CA THR A 199 6.41 9.01 -6.99
C THR A 199 5.14 8.16 -7.00
N SER A 200 4.04 8.75 -6.57
CA SER A 200 2.72 8.13 -6.66
C SER A 200 2.00 8.52 -7.95
N PRO A 201 1.14 7.67 -8.53
CA PRO A 201 0.29 8.06 -9.65
C PRO A 201 -0.79 9.08 -9.28
N ASN A 202 -0.89 9.46 -8.01
CA ASN A 202 -1.79 10.49 -7.52
C ASN A 202 -1.15 11.87 -7.69
N PRO A 203 -1.70 12.78 -8.53
CA PRO A 203 -1.10 14.08 -8.82
C PRO A 203 -1.16 15.07 -7.65
N TYR A 204 -1.88 14.75 -6.58
CA TYR A 204 -1.98 15.60 -5.38
C TYR A 204 -0.87 15.30 -4.37
N THR A 205 -0.01 14.30 -4.62
CA THR A 205 1.15 13.99 -3.78
C THR A 205 2.34 14.89 -4.12
N ARG A 206 3.26 15.01 -3.17
CA ARG A 206 4.55 15.67 -3.42
C ARG A 206 5.43 14.75 -4.24
N MET A 207 6.18 15.32 -5.17
CA MET A 207 7.01 14.57 -6.13
C MET A 207 8.48 15.01 -6.09
N GLU A 208 8.80 16.03 -5.32
CA GLU A 208 10.15 16.54 -5.18
C GLU A 208 11.02 15.53 -4.42
N PRO A 209 12.32 15.41 -4.73
CA PRO A 209 13.23 14.41 -4.14
C PRO A 209 13.14 14.27 -2.61
N PRO A 210 13.03 15.34 -1.80
CA PRO A 210 12.94 15.21 -0.35
C PRO A 210 11.71 14.43 0.17
N TYR A 211 10.70 14.19 -0.69
CA TYR A 211 9.48 13.46 -0.33
C TYR A 211 9.46 12.03 -0.88
N VAL A 212 10.33 11.71 -1.85
CA VAL A 212 10.25 10.47 -2.64
C VAL A 212 11.58 9.73 -2.77
N ASP A 213 12.73 10.42 -2.68
CA ASP A 213 14.06 9.80 -2.77
C ASP A 213 14.50 9.26 -1.41
N PRO A 214 14.67 7.94 -1.25
CA PRO A 214 15.02 7.34 0.02
C PRO A 214 16.37 7.78 0.61
N LEU A 215 17.29 8.37 -0.16
CA LEU A 215 18.54 8.94 0.41
C LEU A 215 18.29 9.96 1.51
N TYR A 216 17.14 10.65 1.48
CA TYR A 216 16.78 11.58 2.56
C TYR A 216 16.44 10.87 3.89
N LEU A 217 16.34 9.54 3.92
CA LEU A 217 16.18 8.76 5.16
C LEU A 217 17.52 8.39 5.82
N GLU A 218 18.65 8.60 5.15
CA GLU A 218 19.94 8.04 5.59
C GLU A 218 20.31 8.40 7.02
N GLU A 219 20.11 9.66 7.43
CA GLU A 219 20.42 10.10 8.79
C GLU A 219 19.51 9.42 9.84
N SER A 220 18.25 9.16 9.50
CA SER A 220 17.34 8.42 10.38
C SER A 220 17.71 6.94 10.46
N ILE A 221 18.11 6.32 9.35
CA ILE A 221 18.58 4.93 9.32
C ILE A 221 19.80 4.76 10.21
N LYS A 222 20.77 5.69 10.15
CA LYS A 222 21.97 5.68 11.02
C LYS A 222 21.60 5.86 12.49
N LYS A 223 20.65 6.74 12.77
CA LYS A 223 20.25 7.08 14.13
C LYS A 223 19.50 5.96 14.84
N TYR A 224 18.73 5.16 14.08
CA TYR A 224 17.88 4.08 14.58
C TYR A 224 18.30 2.72 13.97
N PRO A 225 19.48 2.18 14.34
CA PRO A 225 20.00 0.95 13.73
C PRO A 225 19.20 -0.31 14.06
N GLY A 226 18.40 -0.31 15.12
CA GLY A 226 17.50 -1.40 15.48
C GLY A 226 16.13 -1.33 14.78
N ALA A 227 15.79 -0.20 14.16
CA ALA A 227 14.58 -0.09 13.34
C ALA A 227 14.81 -0.70 11.95
N ILE A 228 13.83 -1.44 11.43
CA ILE A 228 13.89 -2.02 10.07
C ILE A 228 13.15 -1.10 9.10
N PHE A 229 13.85 -0.68 8.03
CA PHE A 229 13.31 0.19 6.98
C PHE A 229 13.06 -0.62 5.71
N ILE A 230 11.80 -0.70 5.27
CA ILE A 230 11.41 -1.35 4.01
C ILE A 230 11.06 -0.24 3.00
N MET A 231 11.90 -0.11 1.96
CA MET A 231 11.71 0.86 0.87
C MET A 231 10.67 0.33 -0.11
N GLY A 232 9.42 0.72 0.08
CA GLY A 232 8.30 0.31 -0.78
C GLY A 232 8.43 0.90 -2.19
N HIS A 233 8.02 0.12 -3.19
CA HIS A 233 8.07 0.46 -4.62
C HIS A 233 9.46 0.56 -5.24
N SER A 234 10.52 0.24 -4.53
CA SER A 234 11.91 0.29 -5.06
C SER A 234 12.27 1.63 -5.70
N GLY A 235 11.73 2.75 -5.19
CA GLY A 235 11.97 4.08 -5.78
C GLY A 235 11.33 4.30 -7.15
N TYR A 236 10.24 3.60 -7.47
CA TYR A 236 9.56 3.70 -8.75
C TYR A 236 8.92 5.07 -8.99
N ASP A 237 9.16 5.64 -10.18
CA ASP A 237 8.51 6.86 -10.64
C ASP A 237 7.31 6.52 -11.52
N SER A 238 6.12 6.71 -10.97
CA SER A 238 4.86 6.39 -11.63
C SER A 238 4.51 7.29 -12.82
N PHE A 239 5.10 8.49 -12.91
CA PHE A 239 4.88 9.43 -14.00
C PHE A 239 5.83 9.17 -15.17
N LEU A 240 7.11 8.95 -14.86
CA LEU A 240 8.12 8.63 -15.88
C LEU A 240 8.13 7.15 -16.26
N VAL A 241 7.40 6.31 -15.49
CA VAL A 241 7.38 4.85 -15.66
C VAL A 241 8.82 4.28 -15.63
N LYS A 242 9.61 4.72 -14.63
CA LYS A 242 11.03 4.38 -14.44
C LYS A 242 11.35 4.09 -12.99
N LEU A 243 12.43 3.38 -12.75
CA LEU A 243 13.03 3.18 -11.43
C LEU A 243 13.98 4.34 -11.08
N THR A 244 13.46 5.56 -11.03
CA THR A 244 14.25 6.79 -10.88
C THR A 244 15.12 6.79 -9.63
N TYR A 245 14.64 6.20 -8.53
CA TYR A 245 15.32 6.18 -7.23
C TYR A 245 15.76 4.77 -6.79
N LEU A 246 15.84 3.80 -7.74
CA LEU A 246 16.29 2.44 -7.44
C LEU A 246 17.74 2.43 -6.93
N ASP A 247 18.62 3.21 -7.56
CA ASP A 247 20.02 3.29 -7.16
C ASP A 247 20.15 3.82 -5.73
N SER A 248 19.32 4.77 -5.31
CA SER A 248 19.23 5.25 -3.93
C SER A 248 18.80 4.14 -2.97
N CYS A 249 17.80 3.32 -3.34
CA CYS A 249 17.38 2.17 -2.55
C CYS A 249 18.51 1.14 -2.41
N ILE A 250 19.20 0.82 -3.52
CA ILE A 250 20.30 -0.14 -3.56
C ILE A 250 21.49 0.35 -2.73
N GLU A 251 21.83 1.63 -2.83
CA GLU A 251 22.91 2.23 -2.05
C GLU A 251 22.64 2.06 -0.55
N LEU A 252 21.45 2.43 -0.08
CA LEU A 252 21.10 2.29 1.33
C LEU A 252 21.06 0.82 1.77
N ALA A 253 20.48 -0.08 0.96
CA ALA A 253 20.41 -1.50 1.31
C ALA A 253 21.77 -2.20 1.32
N LYS A 254 22.75 -1.74 0.52
CA LYS A 254 24.14 -2.22 0.59
C LYS A 254 24.90 -1.69 1.80
N LYS A 255 24.54 -0.51 2.27
CA LYS A 255 25.26 0.19 3.34
C LYS A 255 24.74 -0.16 4.72
N TYR A 256 23.46 -0.49 4.86
CA TYR A 256 22.78 -0.70 6.12
C TYR A 256 22.03 -2.04 6.15
N GLU A 257 22.35 -2.90 7.11
CA GLU A 257 21.75 -4.24 7.27
C GLU A 257 20.27 -4.20 7.64
N ASN A 258 19.78 -3.07 8.16
CA ASN A 258 18.39 -2.84 8.55
C ASN A 258 17.53 -2.23 7.43
N VAL A 259 18.03 -2.17 6.20
CA VAL A 259 17.31 -1.64 5.02
C VAL A 259 16.97 -2.75 4.05
N TYR A 260 15.71 -2.81 3.65
CA TYR A 260 15.16 -3.76 2.69
C TYR A 260 14.45 -3.04 1.55
N ILE A 261 14.40 -3.68 0.37
CA ILE A 261 13.76 -3.14 -0.82
C ILE A 261 12.54 -3.99 -1.14
N GLU A 262 11.40 -3.36 -1.44
CA GLU A 262 10.16 -4.05 -1.78
C GLU A 262 9.65 -3.55 -3.15
N PRO A 263 9.41 -4.47 -4.13
CA PRO A 263 9.10 -4.10 -5.51
C PRO A 263 7.61 -3.90 -5.81
N GLY A 264 6.75 -3.75 -4.80
CA GLY A 264 5.31 -3.60 -4.97
C GLY A 264 4.93 -2.46 -5.92
N ALA A 265 3.79 -2.62 -6.60
CA ALA A 265 3.22 -1.70 -7.58
C ALA A 265 4.07 -1.46 -8.85
N LEU A 266 5.10 -2.26 -9.11
CA LEU A 266 5.88 -2.18 -10.35
C LEU A 266 5.07 -2.59 -11.61
N GLY A 267 3.83 -3.03 -11.43
CA GLY A 267 2.90 -3.36 -12.49
C GLY A 267 3.32 -4.58 -13.33
N SER A 268 2.35 -5.37 -13.77
CA SER A 268 2.57 -6.64 -14.49
C SER A 268 3.33 -6.53 -15.82
N ARG A 269 3.58 -5.33 -16.32
CA ARG A 269 4.20 -5.15 -17.63
C ARG A 269 5.73 -5.10 -17.61
N LYS A 270 6.36 -4.93 -16.44
CA LYS A 270 7.79 -4.62 -16.39
C LYS A 270 8.57 -5.22 -15.23
N ALA A 271 7.99 -6.05 -14.39
CA ALA A 271 8.76 -6.66 -13.32
C ALA A 271 9.98 -7.44 -13.86
N SER A 272 9.83 -8.14 -15.00
CA SER A 272 10.92 -8.85 -15.69
C SER A 272 11.89 -7.91 -16.43
N GLU A 273 11.48 -6.67 -16.74
CA GLU A 273 12.36 -5.66 -17.39
C GLU A 273 13.08 -4.79 -16.35
N ILE A 274 12.66 -4.84 -15.09
CA ILE A 274 13.03 -3.90 -14.04
C ILE A 274 13.88 -4.58 -12.96
N LEU A 275 13.67 -5.86 -12.71
CA LEU A 275 14.50 -6.65 -11.78
C LEU A 275 15.58 -7.38 -12.61
N PRO A 276 16.86 -7.18 -12.29
CA PRO A 276 17.96 -7.86 -12.98
C PRO A 276 17.88 -9.36 -12.84
#